data_62fb6e11383d54f0ed59f3325ce3e182
#
_entry.id   62fb6e11383d54f0ed59f3325ce3e182
#
_cell.length_a   1.000
_cell.length_b   1.000
_cell.length_c   1.000
_cell.angle_alpha   90.00
_cell.angle_beta   90.00
_cell.angle_gamma   90.00
#
_symmetry.space_group_name_H-M   'P 1'
#
loop_
_entity.id
_entity.type
_entity.pdbx_description
1 polymer ?
#
loop_
_entity_poly.entity_id
_entity_poly.type
_entity_poly.pdbx_seq_one_letter_code
_entity_poly.pdbx_strand_id
1 'polypeptide(L)'
;MLNSKKILLVGCGSEIGSMLVNMNSPSKDGFKIDTVLTKKIGKGNSLKSIYARMIILNPTLIDKIVLDYKKNTIKIKNKVIKFYWGDIKTFKLKNLKKKFDATIIATSKKQISNKILMKKFLKISKYVFGVAESKNLPSLYPNLVSINSRIIQSKPKKVFDDNNRIFALGSCQSNGWQAQLRALIETFDNSKLKYFKMLGIEVDIIHPDTPQGRLGTKSIEPRDQDARNNLRPSFSQVDISMNKLFPNAINTHTVSLRTLVSPPGYQIVRFFFKYQLKNNSKLNKEKIINEIKVFSKKNPNILRYSDDSLGSRAFEMTETAAVTLIDKKYFHFKENLFSDGNNSSGVCEIIMQSYVHNTRGYCRSVLDCIKHILQRKKSTYYFEN
;
A
#
# COMPACT_ATOMS: atom_id res chain seq x y z
N MET A 1 -20.99 10.29 20.93
CA MET A 1 -20.00 10.32 19.83
C MET A 1 -18.79 9.51 20.28
N LEU A 2 -18.47 8.41 19.61
CA LEU A 2 -17.25 7.65 19.89
C LEU A 2 -16.04 8.58 19.73
N ASN A 3 -15.21 8.70 20.77
CA ASN A 3 -13.99 9.50 20.72
C ASN A 3 -13.09 8.97 19.58
N SER A 4 -13.10 9.61 18.42
CA SER A 4 -12.31 9.17 17.28
C SER A 4 -10.82 9.33 17.63
N LYS A 5 -10.03 8.28 17.43
CA LYS A 5 -8.59 8.28 17.67
C LYS A 5 -7.89 9.37 16.86
N LYS A 6 -6.85 9.97 17.42
CA LYS A 6 -6.15 11.14 16.84
C LYS A 6 -4.84 10.73 16.22
N ILE A 7 -4.62 11.13 14.97
CA ILE A 7 -3.43 10.78 14.19
C ILE A 7 -2.65 12.04 13.82
N LEU A 8 -1.34 12.00 14.05
CA LEU A 8 -0.39 12.94 13.47
C LEU A 8 0.06 12.43 12.09
N LEU A 9 -0.06 13.25 11.08
CA LEU A 9 0.59 13.02 9.78
C LEU A 9 1.85 13.88 9.67
N VAL A 10 2.97 13.26 9.32
CA VAL A 10 4.23 13.94 9.03
C VAL A 10 4.53 13.83 7.53
N GLY A 11 4.57 14.99 6.85
CA GLY A 11 4.82 15.04 5.41
C GLY A 11 3.53 15.08 4.58
N CYS A 12 3.01 16.29 4.36
CA CYS A 12 1.83 16.53 3.52
C CYS A 12 2.17 17.27 2.21
N GLY A 13 3.45 17.53 1.96
CA GLY A 13 3.91 18.14 0.71
C GLY A 13 4.08 17.13 -0.43
N SER A 14 3.99 15.85 -0.15
CA SER A 14 4.03 14.76 -1.12
C SER A 14 2.63 14.35 -1.56
N GLU A 15 2.55 13.68 -2.70
CA GLU A 15 1.31 13.11 -3.24
C GLU A 15 0.61 12.20 -2.22
N ILE A 16 1.33 11.23 -1.66
CA ILE A 16 0.79 10.27 -0.69
C ILE A 16 0.29 10.98 0.57
N GLY A 17 1.09 11.90 1.15
CA GLY A 17 0.68 12.63 2.34
C GLY A 17 -0.57 13.48 2.13
N SER A 18 -0.67 14.16 1.00
CA SER A 18 -1.87 14.95 0.63
C SER A 18 -3.08 14.04 0.40
N MET A 19 -2.88 12.89 -0.26
CA MET A 19 -3.95 11.94 -0.54
C MET A 19 -4.48 11.28 0.76
N LEU A 20 -3.62 10.94 1.71
CA LEU A 20 -4.04 10.43 3.03
C LEU A 20 -4.95 11.42 3.75
N VAL A 21 -4.62 12.71 3.71
CA VAL A 21 -5.48 13.77 4.27
C VAL A 21 -6.82 13.84 3.54
N ASN A 22 -6.81 13.80 2.21
CA ASN A 22 -8.02 13.86 1.38
C ASN A 22 -8.97 12.69 1.64
N MET A 23 -8.42 11.49 1.76
CA MET A 23 -9.21 10.25 1.85
C MET A 23 -9.66 9.91 3.27
N ASN A 24 -8.94 10.39 4.30
CA ASN A 24 -9.30 10.06 5.67
C ASN A 24 -10.67 10.62 6.06
N SER A 25 -11.57 9.71 6.40
CA SER A 25 -12.92 9.98 6.89
C SER A 25 -13.09 9.40 8.30
N PRO A 26 -13.27 10.25 9.33
CA PRO A 26 -13.40 9.75 10.70
C PRO A 26 -14.51 8.73 10.91
N SER A 27 -15.64 8.87 10.21
CA SER A 27 -16.75 7.92 10.27
C SER A 27 -16.42 6.56 9.66
N LYS A 28 -15.71 6.55 8.52
CA LYS A 28 -15.28 5.31 7.84
C LYS A 28 -14.08 4.65 8.52
N ASP A 29 -13.11 5.46 8.93
CA ASP A 29 -11.81 4.96 9.38
C ASP A 29 -11.74 4.73 10.91
N GLY A 30 -12.64 5.33 11.69
CA GLY A 30 -12.63 5.26 13.16
C GLY A 30 -11.52 6.10 13.81
N PHE A 31 -10.80 6.89 13.02
CA PHE A 31 -9.78 7.84 13.46
C PHE A 31 -9.73 9.08 12.55
N LYS A 32 -9.14 10.14 13.05
CA LYS A 32 -8.96 11.38 12.28
C LYS A 32 -7.50 11.81 12.20
N ILE A 33 -7.06 12.19 11.01
CA ILE A 33 -5.84 12.97 10.82
C ILE A 33 -6.22 14.42 11.08
N ASP A 34 -5.97 14.90 12.29
CA ASP A 34 -6.34 16.26 12.74
C ASP A 34 -5.14 17.18 12.89
N THR A 35 -3.94 16.65 12.75
CA THR A 35 -2.68 17.38 12.89
C THR A 35 -1.71 16.95 11.82
N VAL A 36 -1.09 17.93 11.19
CA VAL A 36 -0.07 17.72 10.15
C VAL A 36 1.19 18.48 10.51
N LEU A 37 2.33 17.79 10.49
CA LEU A 37 3.66 18.39 10.52
C LEU A 37 4.28 18.28 9.13
N THR A 38 4.62 19.38 8.50
CA THR A 38 5.23 19.37 7.16
C THR A 38 6.17 20.57 6.97
N LYS A 39 7.11 20.46 6.03
CA LYS A 39 7.93 21.61 5.64
C LYS A 39 7.08 22.67 4.92
N LYS A 40 7.48 23.93 5.03
CA LYS A 40 6.94 24.99 4.15
C LYS A 40 7.24 24.63 2.69
N ILE A 41 6.30 24.96 1.82
CA ILE A 41 6.40 24.71 0.38
C ILE A 41 6.59 26.06 -0.31
N GLY A 42 7.76 26.25 -0.91
CA GLY A 42 8.11 27.47 -1.62
C GLY A 42 8.20 28.73 -0.72
N LYS A 43 8.26 29.89 -1.36
CA LYS A 43 8.30 31.21 -0.68
C LYS A 43 6.91 31.78 -0.37
N GLY A 44 5.85 31.21 -0.97
CA GLY A 44 4.47 31.66 -0.83
C GLY A 44 3.73 31.07 0.38
N ASN A 45 2.41 31.22 0.39
CA ASN A 45 1.56 30.70 1.45
C ASN A 45 1.46 29.18 1.37
N SER A 46 2.07 28.50 2.32
CA SER A 46 2.16 27.03 2.35
C SER A 46 0.79 26.33 2.47
N LEU A 47 -0.23 26.92 3.11
CA LEU A 47 -1.59 26.36 3.14
C LEU A 47 -2.21 26.37 1.74
N LYS A 48 -2.03 27.46 0.97
CA LYS A 48 -2.51 27.56 -0.40
C LYS A 48 -1.87 26.50 -1.30
N SER A 49 -0.58 26.23 -1.12
CA SER A 49 0.13 25.19 -1.85
C SER A 49 -0.36 23.78 -1.51
N ILE A 50 -0.66 23.51 -0.24
CA ILE A 50 -1.29 22.23 0.18
C ILE A 50 -2.70 22.11 -0.41
N TYR A 51 -3.50 23.17 -0.32
CA TYR A 51 -4.83 23.21 -0.93
C TYR A 51 -4.79 22.90 -2.42
N ALA A 52 -3.93 23.58 -3.19
CA ALA A 52 -3.79 23.35 -4.61
C ALA A 52 -3.48 21.88 -4.93
N ARG A 53 -2.56 21.25 -4.18
CA ARG A 53 -2.26 19.83 -4.34
C ARG A 53 -3.46 18.95 -4.01
N MET A 54 -4.22 19.27 -2.97
CA MET A 54 -5.39 18.50 -2.58
C MET A 54 -6.47 18.53 -3.68
N ILE A 55 -6.66 19.69 -4.32
CA ILE A 55 -7.62 19.85 -5.43
C ILE A 55 -7.13 19.10 -6.67
N ILE A 56 -5.85 19.18 -7.02
CA ILE A 56 -5.27 18.43 -8.15
C ILE A 56 -5.50 16.92 -7.95
N LEU A 57 -5.31 16.41 -6.75
CA LEU A 57 -5.50 15.00 -6.44
C LEU A 57 -6.98 14.59 -6.29
N ASN A 58 -7.85 15.54 -6.02
CA ASN A 58 -9.28 15.31 -5.89
C ASN A 58 -10.08 16.60 -6.20
N PRO A 59 -10.39 16.86 -7.47
CA PRO A 59 -11.10 18.07 -7.90
C PRO A 59 -12.48 18.26 -7.25
N THR A 60 -13.14 17.18 -6.80
CA THR A 60 -14.44 17.25 -6.13
C THR A 60 -14.44 17.96 -4.77
N LEU A 61 -13.25 18.35 -4.30
CA LEU A 61 -13.06 19.06 -3.03
C LEU A 61 -12.99 20.58 -3.18
N ILE A 62 -13.05 21.14 -4.39
CA ILE A 62 -12.80 22.57 -4.65
C ILE A 62 -13.66 23.49 -3.76
N ASP A 63 -14.94 23.21 -3.65
CA ASP A 63 -15.87 24.01 -2.83
C ASP A 63 -16.08 23.47 -1.41
N LYS A 64 -15.32 22.44 -1.02
CA LYS A 64 -15.49 21.74 0.26
C LYS A 64 -14.34 22.00 1.24
N ILE A 65 -13.38 22.80 0.82
CA ILE A 65 -12.18 23.12 1.61
C ILE A 65 -12.19 24.60 1.97
N VAL A 66 -12.06 24.88 3.26
CA VAL A 66 -11.91 26.25 3.79
C VAL A 66 -10.53 26.39 4.43
N LEU A 67 -9.82 27.48 4.09
CA LEU A 67 -8.51 27.80 4.63
C LEU A 67 -8.61 28.89 5.69
N ASP A 68 -8.03 28.64 6.86
CA ASP A 68 -7.84 29.67 7.88
C ASP A 68 -6.33 29.91 8.08
N TYR A 69 -5.84 30.97 7.49
CA TYR A 69 -4.41 31.33 7.52
C TYR A 69 -3.93 31.75 8.90
N LYS A 70 -4.77 32.45 9.68
CA LYS A 70 -4.44 32.88 11.04
C LYS A 70 -4.24 31.71 11.99
N LYS A 71 -5.13 30.72 11.89
CA LYS A 71 -5.06 29.50 12.70
C LYS A 71 -4.18 28.41 12.11
N ASN A 72 -3.67 28.57 10.87
CA ASN A 72 -2.98 27.53 10.12
C ASN A 72 -3.80 26.24 10.07
N THR A 73 -5.07 26.31 9.68
CA THR A 73 -5.96 25.16 9.56
C THR A 73 -6.58 25.04 8.18
N ILE A 74 -6.84 23.80 7.80
CA ILE A 74 -7.67 23.45 6.65
C ILE A 74 -8.90 22.73 7.18
N LYS A 75 -10.09 23.20 6.83
CA LYS A 75 -11.34 22.51 7.10
C LYS A 75 -11.83 21.80 5.84
N ILE A 76 -12.09 20.51 5.93
CA ILE A 76 -12.65 19.69 4.85
C ILE A 76 -13.93 19.07 5.39
N LYS A 77 -15.09 19.51 4.89
CA LYS A 77 -16.39 19.13 5.46
C LYS A 77 -16.38 19.40 6.99
N ASN A 78 -16.56 18.36 7.80
CA ASN A 78 -16.60 18.46 9.27
C ASN A 78 -15.23 18.20 9.94
N LYS A 79 -14.15 18.03 9.17
CA LYS A 79 -12.81 17.75 9.67
C LYS A 79 -11.96 19.01 9.64
N VAL A 80 -11.48 19.48 10.79
CA VAL A 80 -10.49 20.54 10.92
C VAL A 80 -9.12 19.94 11.14
N ILE A 81 -8.13 20.37 10.37
CA ILE A 81 -6.76 19.89 10.36
C ILE A 81 -5.83 21.04 10.68
N LYS A 82 -5.05 20.92 11.75
CA LYS A 82 -4.05 21.91 12.18
C LYS A 82 -2.71 21.61 11.53
N PHE A 83 -2.12 22.60 10.89
CA PHE A 83 -0.79 22.51 10.29
C PHE A 83 0.28 23.11 11.16
N TYR A 84 1.39 22.38 11.31
CA TYR A 84 2.65 22.82 11.90
C TYR A 84 3.74 22.77 10.84
N TRP A 85 4.51 23.85 10.77
CA TRP A 85 5.56 24.01 9.76
C TRP A 85 6.93 23.70 10.36
N GLY A 86 7.65 22.76 9.78
CA GLY A 86 9.00 22.41 10.23
C GLY A 86 9.57 21.17 9.59
N ASP A 87 10.87 21.01 9.71
CA ASP A 87 11.58 19.81 9.28
C ASP A 87 11.42 18.70 10.32
N ILE A 88 11.14 17.49 9.87
CA ILE A 88 10.97 16.30 10.73
C ILE A 88 12.17 16.08 11.66
N LYS A 89 13.40 16.41 11.22
CA LYS A 89 14.62 16.18 12.00
C LYS A 89 14.75 17.18 13.15
N THR A 90 14.48 18.48 12.88
CA THR A 90 14.75 19.59 13.80
C THR A 90 13.54 20.04 14.60
N PHE A 91 12.33 19.69 14.17
CA PHE A 91 11.11 20.14 14.84
C PHE A 91 11.03 19.63 16.29
N LYS A 92 10.78 20.55 17.21
CA LYS A 92 10.63 20.25 18.65
C LYS A 92 9.22 19.73 18.91
N LEU A 93 9.06 18.42 19.16
CA LEU A 93 7.76 17.74 19.30
C LEU A 93 6.89 18.31 20.44
N LYS A 94 7.51 18.92 21.47
CA LYS A 94 6.80 19.62 22.56
C LYS A 94 5.85 20.72 22.06
N ASN A 95 6.12 21.29 20.88
CA ASN A 95 5.28 22.34 20.29
C ASN A 95 3.91 21.81 19.84
N LEU A 96 3.74 20.50 19.68
CA LEU A 96 2.44 19.89 19.33
C LEU A 96 1.47 19.86 20.51
N LYS A 97 1.96 19.97 21.76
CA LYS A 97 1.19 20.06 23.02
C LYS A 97 0.11 18.98 23.18
N LYS A 98 0.22 17.82 22.52
CA LYS A 98 -0.72 16.72 22.63
C LYS A 98 -0.10 15.36 22.32
N LYS A 99 -0.80 14.29 22.73
CA LYS A 99 -0.48 12.90 22.39
C LYS A 99 -1.39 12.40 21.27
N PHE A 100 -0.91 11.39 20.55
CA PHE A 100 -1.61 10.77 19.42
C PHE A 100 -1.71 9.26 19.60
N ASP A 101 -2.73 8.68 19.04
CA ASP A 101 -2.84 7.20 18.98
C ASP A 101 -1.81 6.63 18.01
N ALA A 102 -1.53 7.34 16.92
CA ALA A 102 -0.45 6.99 16.01
C ALA A 102 0.13 8.22 15.27
N THR A 103 1.35 8.06 14.76
CA THR A 103 1.97 8.97 13.78
C THR A 103 2.15 8.23 12.47
N ILE A 104 1.70 8.84 11.37
CA ILE A 104 1.97 8.40 10.00
C ILE A 104 3.10 9.28 9.44
N ILE A 105 4.17 8.68 8.94
CA ILE A 105 5.30 9.38 8.33
C ILE A 105 5.28 9.10 6.82
N ALA A 106 4.85 10.10 6.04
CA ALA A 106 4.76 10.08 4.59
C ALA A 106 5.82 11.02 3.97
N THR A 107 7.08 10.74 4.28
CA THR A 107 8.24 11.51 3.83
C THR A 107 9.15 10.65 2.95
N SER A 108 10.41 11.05 2.73
CA SER A 108 11.34 10.26 1.93
C SER A 108 11.68 8.92 2.58
N LYS A 109 11.94 7.89 1.76
CA LYS A 109 12.40 6.57 2.21
C LYS A 109 13.59 6.67 3.17
N LYS A 110 14.57 7.54 2.87
CA LYS A 110 15.75 7.77 3.72
C LYS A 110 15.36 8.18 5.15
N GLN A 111 14.31 9.00 5.30
CA GLN A 111 13.84 9.42 6.62
C GLN A 111 13.06 8.30 7.33
N ILE A 112 12.23 7.56 6.61
CA ILE A 112 11.46 6.41 7.13
C ILE A 112 12.40 5.30 7.58
N SER A 113 13.45 4.99 6.82
CA SER A 113 14.45 3.96 7.16
C SER A 113 15.36 4.34 8.33
N ASN A 114 15.29 5.58 8.81
CA ASN A 114 16.07 6.03 9.97
C ASN A 114 15.32 5.68 11.27
N LYS A 115 15.70 4.57 11.89
CA LYS A 115 15.07 4.05 13.13
C LYS A 115 15.09 5.06 14.28
N ILE A 116 16.16 5.85 14.43
CA ILE A 116 16.29 6.87 15.48
C ILE A 116 15.25 7.97 15.27
N LEU A 117 15.13 8.46 14.03
CA LEU A 117 14.14 9.46 13.66
C LEU A 117 12.71 8.98 13.90
N MET A 118 12.42 7.73 13.53
CA MET A 118 11.11 7.10 13.77
C MET A 118 10.80 6.97 15.27
N LYS A 119 11.78 6.51 16.05
CA LYS A 119 11.65 6.37 17.52
C LYS A 119 11.33 7.71 18.22
N LYS A 120 11.79 8.84 17.69
CA LYS A 120 11.49 10.18 18.23
C LYS A 120 9.98 10.38 18.43
N PHE A 121 9.14 9.89 17.52
CA PHE A 121 7.69 10.06 17.56
C PHE A 121 6.97 9.16 18.57
N LEU A 122 7.61 8.11 19.10
CA LEU A 122 7.06 7.32 20.19
C LEU A 122 6.91 8.11 21.49
N LYS A 123 7.61 9.24 21.63
CA LYS A 123 7.43 10.15 22.77
C LYS A 123 6.04 10.79 22.83
N ILE A 124 5.36 10.87 21.68
CA ILE A 124 4.05 11.52 21.54
C ILE A 124 2.97 10.62 20.94
N SER A 125 3.32 9.41 20.48
CA SER A 125 2.39 8.50 19.83
C SER A 125 2.58 7.07 20.30
N LYS A 126 1.48 6.32 20.34
CA LYS A 126 1.52 4.89 20.68
C LYS A 126 2.19 4.07 19.59
N TYR A 127 1.89 4.35 18.31
CA TYR A 127 2.45 3.68 17.15
C TYR A 127 3.04 4.69 16.16
N VAL A 128 4.02 4.23 15.36
CA VAL A 128 4.62 5.03 14.28
C VAL A 128 4.66 4.19 13.00
N PHE A 129 4.06 4.70 11.94
CA PHE A 129 3.95 4.04 10.65
C PHE A 129 4.69 4.84 9.58
N GLY A 130 5.65 4.23 8.90
CA GLY A 130 6.33 4.79 7.74
C GLY A 130 5.68 4.32 6.44
N VAL A 131 5.26 5.26 5.60
CA VAL A 131 4.59 4.96 4.32
C VAL A 131 5.63 4.78 3.21
N ALA A 132 6.45 3.78 3.36
CA ALA A 132 7.45 3.31 2.38
C ALA A 132 7.99 1.94 2.80
N GLU A 133 8.65 1.24 1.87
CA GLU A 133 9.42 0.05 2.21
C GLU A 133 10.73 0.42 2.92
N SER A 134 11.13 -0.40 3.88
CA SER A 134 12.39 -0.23 4.63
C SER A 134 13.02 -1.57 4.96
N LYS A 135 14.32 -1.72 4.66
CA LYS A 135 15.11 -2.88 5.10
C LYS A 135 15.29 -2.93 6.62
N ASN A 136 15.28 -1.77 7.28
CA ASN A 136 15.71 -1.61 8.68
C ASN A 136 14.55 -1.61 9.69
N LEU A 137 13.30 -1.73 9.23
CA LEU A 137 12.12 -1.72 10.08
C LEU A 137 11.28 -2.96 9.82
N PRO A 138 10.62 -3.50 10.85
CA PRO A 138 9.57 -4.49 10.66
C PRO A 138 8.50 -3.92 9.73
N SER A 139 7.95 -4.77 8.87
CA SER A 139 6.95 -4.37 7.90
C SER A 139 5.56 -4.90 8.27
N LEU A 140 4.57 -4.01 8.17
CA LEU A 140 3.16 -4.36 8.15
C LEU A 140 2.65 -4.13 6.74
N TYR A 141 2.27 -5.19 6.07
CA TYR A 141 1.78 -5.09 4.71
C TYR A 141 0.25 -4.94 4.71
N PRO A 142 -0.27 -3.77 4.24
CA PRO A 142 -1.67 -3.41 4.41
C PRO A 142 -2.67 -4.48 3.96
N ASN A 143 -2.41 -5.12 2.83
CA ASN A 143 -3.31 -6.13 2.30
C ASN A 143 -3.18 -7.50 2.96
N LEU A 144 -2.13 -7.73 3.75
CA LEU A 144 -1.88 -9.02 4.40
C LEU A 144 -2.12 -9.00 5.91
N VAL A 145 -2.12 -7.83 6.54
CA VAL A 145 -2.23 -7.68 8.01
C VAL A 145 -3.50 -8.27 8.62
N SER A 146 -4.57 -8.38 7.84
CA SER A 146 -5.85 -8.92 8.29
C SER A 146 -6.11 -10.36 7.84
N ILE A 147 -5.15 -11.01 7.17
CA ILE A 147 -5.29 -12.41 6.76
C ILE A 147 -5.16 -13.29 8.00
N ASN A 148 -6.12 -14.19 8.16
CA ASN A 148 -6.09 -15.27 9.12
C ASN A 148 -6.11 -16.60 8.34
N SER A 149 -5.02 -16.88 7.61
CA SER A 149 -4.91 -18.07 6.80
C SER A 149 -3.99 -19.08 7.44
N ARG A 150 -4.44 -20.36 7.45
CA ARG A 150 -3.65 -21.53 7.85
C ARG A 150 -2.69 -21.98 6.76
N ILE A 151 -2.84 -21.47 5.55
CA ILE A 151 -2.12 -21.90 4.35
C ILE A 151 -0.72 -21.30 4.29
N ILE A 152 -0.51 -20.10 4.86
CA ILE A 152 0.81 -19.50 4.89
C ILE A 152 1.63 -20.18 5.98
N GLN A 153 2.62 -20.98 5.57
CA GLN A 153 3.49 -21.75 6.50
C GLN A 153 4.50 -20.89 7.28
N SER A 154 4.62 -19.60 7.04
CA SER A 154 5.40 -18.72 7.90
C SER A 154 4.69 -18.60 9.24
N LYS A 155 5.33 -19.02 10.34
CA LYS A 155 4.77 -18.84 11.69
C LYS A 155 4.50 -17.36 11.90
N PRO A 156 3.24 -16.92 12.02
CA PRO A 156 2.95 -15.52 12.23
C PRO A 156 3.45 -15.12 13.62
N LYS A 157 4.33 -14.13 13.69
CA LYS A 157 4.75 -13.56 14.97
C LYS A 157 3.74 -12.52 15.44
N LYS A 158 3.53 -12.39 16.74
CA LYS A 158 2.68 -11.35 17.33
C LYS A 158 3.19 -9.98 16.88
N VAL A 159 2.36 -9.22 16.17
CA VAL A 159 2.67 -7.87 15.70
C VAL A 159 2.92 -6.90 16.85
N PHE A 160 2.27 -7.12 17.96
CA PHE A 160 2.27 -6.25 19.12
C PHE A 160 2.90 -6.95 20.30
N ASP A 161 4.20 -7.08 20.23
CA ASP A 161 5.06 -7.08 21.38
C ASP A 161 5.21 -5.62 21.84
N ASP A 162 5.28 -5.37 23.13
CA ASP A 162 5.50 -4.01 23.69
C ASP A 162 6.78 -3.36 23.14
N ASN A 163 7.67 -4.15 22.55
CA ASN A 163 8.91 -3.73 21.90
C ASN A 163 8.73 -3.24 20.46
N ASN A 164 7.69 -3.65 19.74
CA ASN A 164 7.48 -3.31 18.31
C ASN A 164 6.31 -2.36 18.11
N ARG A 165 6.60 -1.06 18.07
CA ARG A 165 5.62 0.01 17.86
C ARG A 165 5.92 0.87 16.62
N ILE A 166 6.96 0.49 15.84
CA ILE A 166 7.39 1.22 14.64
C ILE A 166 7.39 0.26 13.47
N PHE A 167 6.67 0.60 12.40
CA PHE A 167 6.51 -0.26 11.24
C PHE A 167 6.67 0.50 9.93
N ALA A 168 7.21 -0.18 8.92
CA ALA A 168 7.11 0.22 7.53
C ALA A 168 5.85 -0.42 6.90
N LEU A 169 5.16 0.32 6.03
CA LEU A 169 3.92 -0.15 5.39
C LEU A 169 4.11 -0.61 3.94
N GLY A 170 5.35 -0.90 3.55
CA GLY A 170 5.66 -1.31 2.18
C GLY A 170 5.56 -0.16 1.17
N SER A 171 5.78 -0.49 -0.09
CA SER A 171 5.60 0.43 -1.22
C SER A 171 4.25 0.21 -1.91
N CYS A 172 3.84 1.14 -2.78
CA CYS A 172 2.63 0.97 -3.59
C CYS A 172 2.70 -0.28 -4.49
N GLN A 173 3.86 -0.57 -5.05
CA GLN A 173 4.07 -1.76 -5.87
C GLN A 173 4.07 -3.05 -5.04
N SER A 174 4.66 -3.01 -3.82
CA SER A 174 4.53 -4.13 -2.87
C SER A 174 3.07 -4.38 -2.50
N ASN A 175 2.31 -3.32 -2.28
CA ASN A 175 0.87 -3.41 -2.00
C ASN A 175 0.08 -4.06 -3.16
N GLY A 176 0.52 -3.83 -4.40
CA GLY A 176 -0.10 -4.40 -5.60
C GLY A 176 0.00 -5.93 -5.64
N TRP A 177 1.21 -6.49 -5.64
CA TRP A 177 1.36 -7.95 -5.71
C TRP A 177 0.80 -8.66 -4.47
N GLN A 178 0.82 -8.00 -3.31
CA GLN A 178 0.25 -8.55 -2.08
C GLN A 178 -1.28 -8.61 -2.09
N ALA A 179 -1.94 -7.68 -2.76
CA ALA A 179 -3.38 -7.74 -2.98
C ALA A 179 -3.76 -8.95 -3.85
N GLN A 180 -2.96 -9.24 -4.89
CA GLN A 180 -3.12 -10.40 -5.74
C GLN A 180 -2.85 -11.70 -4.97
N LEU A 181 -1.76 -11.74 -4.19
CA LEU A 181 -1.45 -12.86 -3.31
C LEU A 181 -2.59 -13.14 -2.34
N ARG A 182 -3.12 -12.10 -1.71
CA ARG A 182 -4.26 -12.25 -0.78
C ARG A 182 -5.47 -12.87 -1.45
N ALA A 183 -5.82 -12.41 -2.64
CA ALA A 183 -6.94 -12.99 -3.38
C ALA A 183 -6.73 -14.48 -3.65
N LEU A 184 -5.51 -14.89 -4.04
CA LEU A 184 -5.18 -16.31 -4.22
C LEU A 184 -5.27 -17.11 -2.92
N ILE A 185 -4.71 -16.59 -1.82
CA ILE A 185 -4.75 -17.27 -0.52
C ILE A 185 -6.19 -17.52 -0.09
N GLU A 186 -7.05 -16.50 -0.14
CA GLU A 186 -8.45 -16.64 0.26
C GLU A 186 -9.24 -17.54 -0.71
N THR A 187 -8.92 -17.50 -2.01
CA THR A 187 -9.46 -18.43 -3.00
C THR A 187 -9.10 -19.88 -2.67
N PHE A 188 -7.85 -20.11 -2.28
CA PHE A 188 -7.36 -21.45 -1.97
C PHE A 188 -7.85 -21.96 -0.60
N ASP A 189 -8.00 -21.12 0.39
CA ASP A 189 -8.63 -21.47 1.67
C ASP A 189 -10.07 -21.98 1.46
N ASN A 190 -10.80 -21.37 0.51
CA ASN A 190 -12.16 -21.79 0.15
C ASN A 190 -12.21 -23.07 -0.71
N SER A 191 -11.15 -23.38 -1.45
CA SER A 191 -11.14 -24.44 -2.48
C SER A 191 -10.78 -25.85 -1.98
N LYS A 192 -10.78 -26.10 -0.67
CA LYS A 192 -10.44 -27.41 -0.06
C LYS A 192 -9.01 -27.86 -0.31
N LEU A 193 -8.06 -26.92 -0.43
CA LEU A 193 -6.64 -27.27 -0.41
C LEU A 193 -6.25 -27.85 0.95
N LYS A 194 -5.46 -28.91 0.92
CA LYS A 194 -4.83 -29.48 2.10
C LYS A 194 -3.52 -28.77 2.44
N TYR A 195 -2.83 -28.31 1.39
CA TYR A 195 -1.49 -27.76 1.49
C TYR A 195 -1.21 -26.78 0.36
N PHE A 196 -0.51 -25.70 0.70
CA PHE A 196 -0.05 -24.70 -0.25
C PHE A 196 1.30 -24.13 0.25
N LYS A 197 2.33 -24.24 -0.57
CA LYS A 197 3.65 -23.70 -0.26
C LYS A 197 4.15 -22.85 -1.41
N MET A 198 4.44 -21.56 -1.12
CA MET A 198 5.09 -20.68 -2.07
C MET A 198 6.49 -21.16 -2.38
N LEU A 199 6.81 -21.34 -3.66
CA LEU A 199 8.13 -21.72 -4.16
C LEU A 199 8.86 -20.52 -4.73
N GLY A 200 8.16 -19.61 -5.41
CA GLY A 200 8.76 -18.43 -6.02
C GLY A 200 7.72 -17.38 -6.37
N ILE A 201 8.19 -16.15 -6.53
CA ILE A 201 7.39 -15.00 -6.97
C ILE A 201 8.25 -14.16 -7.89
N GLU A 202 7.73 -13.88 -9.08
CA GLU A 202 8.32 -12.92 -10.01
C GLU A 202 7.36 -11.76 -10.22
N VAL A 203 7.86 -10.54 -10.18
CA VAL A 203 7.04 -9.33 -10.33
C VAL A 203 7.68 -8.41 -11.36
N ASP A 204 7.09 -8.36 -12.54
CA ASP A 204 7.45 -7.38 -13.57
C ASP A 204 6.61 -6.12 -13.39
N ILE A 205 7.25 -4.97 -13.45
CA ILE A 205 6.63 -3.69 -13.13
C ILE A 205 6.88 -2.68 -14.24
N ILE A 206 5.80 -2.10 -14.73
CA ILE A 206 5.85 -0.89 -15.56
C ILE A 206 5.42 0.27 -14.67
N HIS A 207 6.43 1.07 -14.25
CA HIS A 207 6.16 2.26 -13.46
C HIS A 207 5.65 3.38 -14.36
N PRO A 208 4.56 4.04 -13.96
CA PRO A 208 4.18 5.30 -14.59
C PRO A 208 5.22 6.37 -14.29
N ASP A 209 5.27 7.37 -15.15
CA ASP A 209 5.94 8.61 -14.84
C ASP A 209 5.10 9.36 -13.81
N THR A 210 5.64 9.52 -12.62
CA THR A 210 5.00 10.32 -11.59
C THR A 210 5.65 11.68 -11.55
N PRO A 211 4.92 12.76 -11.79
CA PRO A 211 5.45 14.10 -11.66
C PRO A 211 6.01 14.29 -10.24
N GLN A 212 7.32 14.35 -10.11
CA GLN A 212 7.98 14.57 -8.84
C GLN A 212 8.16 16.05 -8.53
N GLY A 213 7.31 16.88 -9.04
CA GLY A 213 7.31 18.28 -8.63
C GLY A 213 6.72 18.41 -7.21
N ARG A 214 7.50 18.85 -6.24
CA ARG A 214 6.91 19.60 -5.14
C ARG A 214 6.34 20.88 -5.75
N LEU A 215 5.06 21.12 -5.59
CA LEU A 215 4.49 22.42 -5.98
C LEU A 215 5.39 23.55 -5.44
N GLY A 216 5.90 24.38 -6.35
CA GLY A 216 6.76 25.53 -5.99
C GLY A 216 8.26 25.22 -5.83
N THR A 217 8.75 24.04 -6.19
CA THR A 217 10.19 23.75 -6.23
C THR A 217 10.65 23.43 -7.66
N LYS A 218 11.86 23.90 -8.00
CA LYS A 218 12.56 23.55 -9.26
C LYS A 218 13.25 22.18 -9.18
N SER A 219 12.87 21.32 -8.25
CA SER A 219 13.49 20.01 -8.08
C SER A 219 13.03 19.08 -9.20
N ILE A 220 13.75 19.09 -10.28
CA ILE A 220 13.68 18.10 -11.35
C ILE A 220 14.56 16.95 -10.87
N GLU A 221 13.94 15.90 -10.37
CA GLU A 221 14.69 14.67 -10.07
C GLU A 221 14.94 13.89 -11.38
N PRO A 222 16.08 13.19 -11.51
CA PRO A 222 16.45 12.44 -12.72
C PRO A 222 15.38 11.45 -13.20
N ARG A 223 14.45 11.05 -12.35
CA ARG A 223 13.35 10.15 -12.71
C ARG A 223 12.40 10.71 -13.76
N ASP A 224 12.23 12.03 -13.78
CA ASP A 224 11.22 12.67 -14.62
C ASP A 224 11.79 13.10 -16.00
N GLN A 225 13.12 13.19 -16.11
CA GLN A 225 13.77 13.70 -17.31
C GLN A 225 13.93 12.66 -18.42
N ASP A 226 14.09 11.38 -18.06
CA ASP A 226 14.50 10.35 -19.01
C ASP A 226 13.34 9.48 -19.52
N ALA A 227 12.11 9.67 -19.00
CA ALA A 227 10.98 8.84 -19.40
C ALA A 227 10.25 9.34 -20.65
N ARG A 228 10.49 10.58 -21.08
CA ARG A 228 9.88 11.15 -22.28
C ARG A 228 10.42 10.48 -23.53
N ASN A 229 9.52 9.81 -24.26
CA ASN A 229 9.86 9.04 -25.46
C ASN A 229 10.96 7.98 -25.24
N ASN A 230 11.13 7.54 -24.00
CA ASN A 230 12.17 6.62 -23.60
C ASN A 230 11.67 5.59 -22.60
N LEU A 231 11.90 4.31 -22.87
CA LEU A 231 11.71 3.21 -21.94
C LEU A 231 13.04 2.95 -21.23
N ARG A 232 13.06 3.00 -19.92
CA ARG A 232 14.30 2.75 -19.19
C ARG A 232 14.14 1.75 -18.04
N PRO A 233 15.20 0.99 -17.75
CA PRO A 233 15.26 0.18 -16.53
C PRO A 233 15.09 1.06 -15.29
N SER A 234 14.43 0.54 -14.27
CA SER A 234 14.28 1.21 -12.98
C SER A 234 14.45 0.23 -11.84
N PHE A 235 14.80 0.74 -10.68
CA PHE A 235 14.90 -0.07 -9.47
C PHE A 235 13.55 -0.14 -8.75
N SER A 236 13.14 -1.33 -8.34
CA SER A 236 11.98 -1.55 -7.47
C SER A 236 12.41 -2.09 -6.11
N GLN A 237 11.59 -1.83 -5.09
CA GLN A 237 11.78 -2.33 -3.73
C GLN A 237 10.89 -3.55 -3.42
N VAL A 238 10.26 -4.09 -4.44
CA VAL A 238 9.36 -5.23 -4.31
C VAL A 238 10.14 -6.48 -3.85
N ASP A 239 11.38 -6.64 -4.30
CA ASP A 239 12.29 -7.69 -3.82
C ASP A 239 12.44 -7.70 -2.30
N ILE A 240 12.54 -6.53 -1.67
CA ILE A 240 12.63 -6.43 -0.21
C ILE A 240 11.38 -7.02 0.46
N SER A 241 10.21 -6.71 -0.07
CA SER A 241 8.95 -7.20 0.49
C SER A 241 8.75 -8.69 0.25
N MET A 242 9.18 -9.20 -0.90
CA MET A 242 9.14 -10.64 -1.20
C MET A 242 10.05 -11.42 -0.27
N ASN A 243 11.31 -10.99 -0.13
CA ASN A 243 12.28 -11.64 0.76
C ASN A 243 11.87 -11.59 2.24
N LYS A 244 11.19 -10.53 2.68
CA LYS A 244 10.63 -10.47 4.04
C LYS A 244 9.47 -11.43 4.28
N LEU A 245 8.65 -11.64 3.27
CA LEU A 245 7.47 -12.51 3.38
C LEU A 245 7.83 -13.98 3.13
N PHE A 246 8.75 -14.23 2.24
CA PHE A 246 9.14 -15.57 1.80
C PHE A 246 10.66 -15.73 1.73
N PRO A 247 11.36 -15.68 2.88
CA PRO A 247 12.83 -15.75 2.93
C PRO A 247 13.38 -17.08 2.40
N ASN A 248 12.56 -18.13 2.42
CA ASN A 248 12.90 -19.48 1.96
C ASN A 248 12.33 -19.79 0.56
N ALA A 249 11.80 -18.81 -0.15
CA ALA A 249 11.40 -19.02 -1.54
C ALA A 249 12.64 -19.21 -2.41
N ILE A 250 12.58 -20.20 -3.30
CA ILE A 250 13.70 -20.56 -4.17
C ILE A 250 14.01 -19.42 -5.15
N ASN A 251 12.96 -18.67 -5.52
CA ASN A 251 13.07 -17.64 -6.54
C ASN A 251 12.18 -16.43 -6.22
N THR A 252 12.80 -15.26 -6.04
CA THR A 252 12.09 -13.98 -5.88
C THR A 252 12.77 -12.93 -6.74
N HIS A 253 12.15 -12.58 -7.87
CA HIS A 253 12.71 -11.63 -8.84
C HIS A 253 11.77 -10.47 -9.13
N THR A 254 12.36 -9.33 -9.44
CA THR A 254 11.65 -8.13 -9.87
C THR A 254 12.35 -7.51 -11.07
N VAL A 255 11.64 -7.42 -12.18
CA VAL A 255 12.01 -6.58 -13.32
C VAL A 255 11.19 -5.31 -13.27
N SER A 256 11.82 -4.17 -13.49
CA SER A 256 11.13 -2.90 -13.37
C SER A 256 11.56 -1.96 -14.50
N LEU A 257 10.57 -1.45 -15.18
CA LEU A 257 10.70 -0.50 -16.28
C LEU A 257 9.95 0.80 -15.92
N ARG A 258 10.41 1.91 -16.46
CA ARG A 258 9.74 3.20 -16.37
C ARG A 258 9.44 3.74 -17.75
N THR A 259 8.24 4.25 -17.92
CA THR A 259 7.76 4.84 -19.17
C THR A 259 6.87 6.05 -18.88
N LEU A 260 6.70 6.91 -19.88
CA LEU A 260 5.87 8.10 -19.80
C LEU A 260 4.39 7.74 -19.97
N VAL A 261 3.78 7.21 -18.93
CA VAL A 261 2.34 6.98 -18.84
C VAL A 261 1.83 7.53 -17.52
N SER A 262 0.60 8.01 -17.50
CA SER A 262 -0.07 8.40 -16.25
C SER A 262 -0.35 7.18 -15.39
N PRO A 263 -0.41 7.32 -14.04
CA PRO A 263 -0.91 6.26 -13.17
C PRO A 263 -2.29 5.74 -13.64
N PRO A 264 -2.63 4.49 -13.38
CA PRO A 264 -1.95 3.51 -12.53
C PRO A 264 -0.72 2.88 -13.19
N GLY A 265 0.16 2.30 -12.36
CA GLY A 265 1.23 1.41 -12.83
C GLY A 265 0.67 0.06 -13.25
N TYR A 266 1.51 -0.76 -13.89
CA TYR A 266 1.13 -2.09 -14.34
C TYR A 266 2.05 -3.13 -13.72
N GLN A 267 1.49 -4.28 -13.36
CA GLN A 267 2.24 -5.43 -12.85
C GLN A 267 1.83 -6.71 -13.56
N ILE A 268 2.84 -7.53 -13.83
CA ILE A 268 2.69 -8.95 -14.17
C ILE A 268 3.30 -9.71 -13.01
N VAL A 269 2.49 -10.50 -12.31
CA VAL A 269 2.94 -11.29 -11.17
C VAL A 269 2.84 -12.77 -11.51
N ARG A 270 3.95 -13.48 -11.37
CA ARG A 270 4.02 -14.93 -11.51
C ARG A 270 4.20 -15.54 -10.15
N PHE A 271 3.27 -16.39 -9.75
CA PHE A 271 3.31 -17.16 -8.51
C PHE A 271 3.59 -18.62 -8.83
N PHE A 272 4.63 -19.16 -8.22
CA PHE A 272 4.98 -20.56 -8.30
C PHE A 272 4.72 -21.20 -6.94
N PHE A 273 3.90 -22.25 -6.88
CA PHE A 273 3.63 -22.92 -5.61
C PHE A 273 3.40 -24.41 -5.75
N LYS A 274 3.80 -25.15 -4.71
CA LYS A 274 3.44 -26.53 -4.51
C LYS A 274 2.09 -26.58 -3.81
N TYR A 275 1.21 -27.46 -4.28
CA TYR A 275 -0.13 -27.63 -3.72
C TYR A 275 -0.46 -29.11 -3.50
N GLN A 276 -1.40 -29.39 -2.61
CA GLN A 276 -2.05 -30.66 -2.43
C GLN A 276 -3.55 -30.43 -2.25
N LEU A 277 -4.36 -31.15 -3.01
CA LEU A 277 -5.81 -31.08 -2.97
C LEU A 277 -6.38 -32.09 -1.98
N LYS A 278 -7.55 -31.81 -1.42
CA LYS A 278 -8.39 -32.77 -0.71
C LYS A 278 -9.28 -33.47 -1.71
N ASN A 279 -9.47 -34.81 -1.53
CA ASN A 279 -10.50 -35.58 -2.23
C ASN A 279 -10.44 -35.53 -3.76
N ASN A 280 -9.29 -35.74 -4.38
CA ASN A 280 -9.11 -35.81 -5.85
C ASN A 280 -9.78 -34.65 -6.65
N SER A 281 -9.99 -33.53 -6.02
CA SER A 281 -10.51 -32.35 -6.70
C SER A 281 -9.46 -31.81 -7.68
N LYS A 282 -9.91 -31.21 -8.79
CA LYS A 282 -9.00 -30.54 -9.74
C LYS A 282 -9.05 -29.04 -9.54
N LEU A 283 -7.89 -28.40 -9.56
CA LEU A 283 -7.80 -26.95 -9.78
C LEU A 283 -8.03 -26.69 -11.28
N ASN A 284 -8.80 -25.68 -11.61
CA ASN A 284 -8.88 -25.21 -12.98
C ASN A 284 -8.96 -23.67 -13.00
N LYS A 285 -8.58 -23.11 -14.12
CA LYS A 285 -8.53 -21.66 -14.34
C LYS A 285 -9.87 -20.97 -14.03
N GLU A 286 -10.96 -21.49 -14.56
CA GLU A 286 -12.28 -20.86 -14.42
C GLU A 286 -12.75 -20.81 -12.96
N LYS A 287 -12.52 -21.88 -12.19
CA LYS A 287 -12.84 -21.91 -10.77
C LYS A 287 -12.04 -20.87 -10.00
N ILE A 288 -10.74 -20.76 -10.24
CA ILE A 288 -9.88 -19.77 -9.59
C ILE A 288 -10.37 -18.35 -9.90
N ILE A 289 -10.67 -18.07 -11.17
CA ILE A 289 -11.17 -16.74 -11.58
C ILE A 289 -12.51 -16.42 -10.92
N ASN A 290 -13.44 -17.39 -10.87
CA ASN A 290 -14.74 -17.18 -10.24
C ASN A 290 -14.60 -16.87 -8.74
N GLU A 291 -13.72 -17.55 -8.02
CA GLU A 291 -13.44 -17.26 -6.61
C GLU A 291 -12.78 -15.87 -6.45
N ILE A 292 -11.87 -15.49 -7.34
CA ILE A 292 -11.29 -14.14 -7.35
C ILE A 292 -12.36 -13.07 -7.60
N LYS A 293 -13.33 -13.31 -8.49
CA LYS A 293 -14.48 -12.42 -8.70
C LYS A 293 -15.33 -12.29 -7.43
N VAL A 294 -15.57 -13.38 -6.72
CA VAL A 294 -16.28 -13.37 -5.43
C VAL A 294 -15.48 -12.58 -4.39
N PHE A 295 -14.16 -12.82 -4.31
CA PHE A 295 -13.27 -12.07 -3.43
C PHE A 295 -13.31 -10.56 -3.72
N SER A 296 -13.24 -10.17 -4.99
CA SER A 296 -13.29 -8.79 -5.44
C SER A 296 -14.57 -8.07 -4.97
N LYS A 297 -15.72 -8.71 -5.10
CA LYS A 297 -17.00 -8.17 -4.62
C LYS A 297 -17.02 -7.95 -3.11
N LYS A 298 -16.43 -8.86 -2.34
CA LYS A 298 -16.35 -8.77 -0.87
C LYS A 298 -15.29 -7.76 -0.39
N ASN A 299 -14.21 -7.58 -1.15
CA ASN A 299 -13.05 -6.78 -0.76
C ASN A 299 -12.69 -5.70 -1.82
N PRO A 300 -13.62 -4.79 -2.16
CA PRO A 300 -13.47 -3.86 -3.28
C PRO A 300 -12.33 -2.83 -3.10
N ASN A 301 -11.83 -2.62 -1.87
CA ASN A 301 -10.65 -1.77 -1.62
C ASN A 301 -9.32 -2.52 -1.81
N ILE A 302 -9.34 -3.84 -1.87
CA ILE A 302 -8.13 -4.66 -2.02
C ILE A 302 -7.91 -4.98 -3.50
N LEU A 303 -8.93 -5.56 -4.13
CA LEU A 303 -8.85 -5.99 -5.51
C LEU A 303 -10.17 -5.72 -6.22
N ARG A 304 -10.10 -5.15 -7.42
CA ARG A 304 -11.18 -5.16 -8.41
C ARG A 304 -10.88 -6.16 -9.50
N TYR A 305 -11.93 -6.69 -10.07
CA TYR A 305 -11.87 -7.49 -11.28
C TYR A 305 -12.66 -6.77 -12.38
N SER A 306 -12.05 -6.58 -13.55
CA SER A 306 -12.69 -6.06 -14.73
C SER A 306 -12.78 -7.15 -15.81
N ASP A 307 -13.97 -7.39 -16.30
CA ASP A 307 -14.16 -8.30 -17.45
C ASP A 307 -13.70 -7.67 -18.78
N ASP A 308 -13.46 -6.36 -18.78
CA ASP A 308 -13.03 -5.60 -19.94
C ASP A 308 -11.50 -5.39 -19.95
N SER A 309 -10.91 -5.43 -21.15
CA SER A 309 -9.49 -5.13 -21.38
C SER A 309 -9.25 -3.62 -21.49
N LEU A 310 -9.63 -2.87 -20.46
CA LEU A 310 -9.50 -1.43 -20.44
C LEU A 310 -8.03 -0.99 -20.29
N GLY A 311 -7.65 0.10 -20.92
CA GLY A 311 -6.34 0.72 -20.74
C GLY A 311 -6.23 1.48 -19.41
N SER A 312 -5.01 1.86 -19.02
CA SER A 312 -4.73 2.53 -17.74
C SER A 312 -5.55 3.80 -17.52
N ARG A 313 -5.88 4.54 -18.56
CA ARG A 313 -6.68 5.78 -18.47
C ARG A 313 -8.08 5.57 -17.92
N ALA A 314 -8.67 4.38 -18.09
CA ALA A 314 -10.00 4.07 -17.56
C ALA A 314 -10.04 4.04 -16.01
N PHE A 315 -8.89 3.88 -15.37
CA PHE A 315 -8.76 3.75 -13.91
C PHE A 315 -8.12 4.98 -13.25
N GLU A 316 -7.74 5.96 -14.04
CA GLU A 316 -7.06 7.16 -13.54
C GLU A 316 -7.98 7.94 -12.58
N MET A 317 -7.48 8.25 -11.40
CA MET A 317 -8.05 9.13 -10.39
C MET A 317 -9.26 8.66 -9.57
N THR A 318 -10.00 7.62 -9.95
CA THR A 318 -11.23 7.23 -9.25
C THR A 318 -11.07 6.00 -8.36
N GLU A 319 -10.15 5.12 -8.69
CA GLU A 319 -10.05 3.80 -8.09
C GLU A 319 -9.43 3.81 -6.69
N THR A 320 -10.07 3.10 -5.76
CA THR A 320 -9.61 2.95 -4.37
C THR A 320 -9.10 1.54 -4.06
N ALA A 321 -9.29 0.58 -4.94
CA ALA A 321 -8.67 -0.74 -4.81
C ALA A 321 -7.14 -0.63 -4.90
N ALA A 322 -6.42 -1.54 -4.27
CA ALA A 322 -4.97 -1.61 -4.43
C ALA A 322 -4.58 -2.00 -5.86
N VAL A 323 -5.34 -2.92 -6.46
CA VAL A 323 -5.16 -3.36 -7.85
C VAL A 323 -6.50 -3.57 -8.54
N THR A 324 -6.47 -3.44 -9.89
CA THR A 324 -7.53 -3.95 -10.76
C THR A 324 -6.95 -5.06 -11.64
N LEU A 325 -7.42 -6.29 -11.45
CA LEU A 325 -7.19 -7.38 -12.39
C LEU A 325 -8.03 -7.18 -13.63
N ILE A 326 -7.43 -7.46 -14.77
CA ILE A 326 -8.10 -7.34 -16.06
C ILE A 326 -8.45 -8.72 -16.60
N ASP A 327 -9.39 -8.73 -17.50
CA ASP A 327 -9.97 -9.84 -18.23
C ASP A 327 -9.28 -11.21 -18.07
N LYS A 328 -10.08 -12.27 -17.98
CA LYS A 328 -9.63 -13.69 -17.85
C LYS A 328 -8.60 -14.11 -18.89
N LYS A 329 -8.54 -13.50 -20.05
CA LYS A 329 -7.54 -13.79 -21.09
C LYS A 329 -6.11 -13.45 -20.66
N TYR A 330 -5.93 -12.50 -19.72
CA TYR A 330 -4.63 -12.11 -19.16
C TYR A 330 -4.30 -12.86 -17.86
N PHE A 331 -5.17 -13.77 -17.44
CA PHE A 331 -4.91 -14.69 -16.34
C PHE A 331 -4.47 -16.03 -16.91
N HIS A 332 -3.30 -16.51 -16.51
CA HIS A 332 -2.78 -17.79 -16.94
C HIS A 332 -2.62 -18.71 -15.75
N PHE A 333 -3.03 -19.96 -15.93
CA PHE A 333 -2.87 -21.02 -14.96
C PHE A 333 -2.28 -22.23 -15.67
N LYS A 334 -1.14 -22.69 -15.18
CA LYS A 334 -0.47 -23.90 -15.67
C LYS A 334 -0.31 -24.86 -14.51
N GLU A 335 -0.97 -25.99 -14.62
CA GLU A 335 -0.91 -27.08 -13.66
C GLU A 335 0.23 -28.03 -14.03
N ASN A 336 0.78 -28.70 -13.01
CA ASN A 336 1.75 -29.79 -13.18
C ASN A 336 3.00 -29.40 -13.98
N LEU A 337 3.65 -28.29 -13.58
CA LEU A 337 4.97 -27.94 -14.11
C LEU A 337 5.99 -29.06 -13.86
N PHE A 338 5.84 -29.76 -12.72
CA PHE A 338 6.60 -30.95 -12.36
C PHE A 338 5.63 -31.95 -11.72
N SER A 339 5.34 -33.04 -12.40
CA SER A 339 4.41 -34.08 -11.94
C SER A 339 5.14 -35.10 -11.08
N ASP A 340 4.67 -35.32 -9.85
CA ASP A 340 5.12 -36.41 -8.96
C ASP A 340 4.39 -37.72 -9.28
N GLY A 341 3.68 -37.84 -10.41
CA GLY A 341 2.86 -38.99 -10.76
C GLY A 341 1.53 -39.09 -9.96
N ASN A 342 1.30 -38.23 -9.00
CA ASN A 342 0.11 -38.20 -8.15
C ASN A 342 -0.85 -37.09 -8.58
N ASN A 343 -2.04 -37.43 -9.03
CA ASN A 343 -3.06 -36.47 -9.51
C ASN A 343 -3.56 -35.46 -8.45
N SER A 344 -3.21 -35.65 -7.17
CA SER A 344 -3.68 -34.81 -6.05
C SER A 344 -2.65 -33.78 -5.56
N SER A 345 -1.42 -33.80 -6.07
CA SER A 345 -0.35 -32.86 -5.71
C SER A 345 0.46 -32.43 -6.92
N GLY A 346 1.04 -31.25 -6.88
CA GLY A 346 1.86 -30.77 -7.98
C GLY A 346 2.43 -29.38 -7.73
N VAL A 347 3.18 -28.89 -8.71
CA VAL A 347 3.63 -27.51 -8.78
C VAL A 347 2.84 -26.79 -9.86
N CYS A 348 2.33 -25.62 -9.57
CA CYS A 348 1.64 -24.81 -10.55
C CYS A 348 2.19 -23.39 -10.62
N GLU A 349 1.95 -22.78 -11.79
CA GLU A 349 2.20 -21.38 -12.07
C GLU A 349 0.86 -20.66 -12.25
N ILE A 350 0.75 -19.49 -11.62
CA ILE A 350 -0.32 -18.52 -11.89
C ILE A 350 0.29 -17.20 -12.31
N ILE A 351 -0.12 -16.72 -13.47
CA ILE A 351 0.25 -15.39 -13.95
C ILE A 351 -0.98 -14.48 -13.86
N MET A 352 -0.83 -13.39 -13.14
CA MET A 352 -1.87 -12.37 -12.97
C MET A 352 -1.36 -11.02 -13.48
N GLN A 353 -2.17 -10.35 -14.29
CA GLN A 353 -1.86 -9.04 -14.83
C GLN A 353 -2.82 -8.01 -14.24
N SER A 354 -2.30 -6.91 -13.73
CA SER A 354 -3.10 -5.92 -13.02
C SER A 354 -2.60 -4.49 -13.17
N TYR A 355 -3.52 -3.54 -13.08
CA TYR A 355 -3.19 -2.16 -12.78
C TYR A 355 -3.02 -1.95 -11.28
N VAL A 356 -1.93 -1.27 -10.89
CA VAL A 356 -1.61 -0.95 -9.50
C VAL A 356 -1.92 0.51 -9.24
N HIS A 357 -2.88 0.77 -8.36
CA HIS A 357 -3.31 2.12 -8.03
C HIS A 357 -2.39 2.77 -7.00
N ASN A 358 -1.30 3.35 -7.49
CA ASN A 358 -0.14 3.81 -6.73
C ASN A 358 -0.48 4.89 -5.69
N THR A 359 -1.50 5.70 -5.91
CA THR A 359 -1.85 6.83 -5.04
C THR A 359 -3.07 6.53 -4.20
N ARG A 360 -4.26 6.49 -4.78
CA ARG A 360 -5.52 6.33 -4.02
C ARG A 360 -5.66 4.93 -3.45
N GLY A 361 -5.44 3.91 -4.25
CA GLY A 361 -5.52 2.51 -3.79
C GLY A 361 -4.51 2.22 -2.68
N TYR A 362 -3.27 2.66 -2.84
CA TYR A 362 -2.26 2.53 -1.79
C TYR A 362 -2.64 3.29 -0.51
N CYS A 363 -3.08 4.55 -0.62
CA CYS A 363 -3.53 5.32 0.54
C CYS A 363 -4.74 4.68 1.23
N ARG A 364 -5.68 4.12 0.48
CA ARG A 364 -6.82 3.39 1.06
C ARG A 364 -6.35 2.18 1.85
N SER A 365 -5.46 1.38 1.28
CA SER A 365 -4.88 0.23 1.97
C SER A 365 -4.16 0.64 3.26
N VAL A 366 -3.38 1.73 3.24
CA VAL A 366 -2.71 2.29 4.44
C VAL A 366 -3.72 2.69 5.51
N LEU A 367 -4.79 3.40 5.15
CA LEU A 367 -5.83 3.81 6.11
C LEU A 367 -6.57 2.60 6.69
N ASP A 368 -6.89 1.59 5.87
CA ASP A 368 -7.54 0.36 6.33
C ASP A 368 -6.63 -0.46 7.24
N CYS A 369 -5.33 -0.54 6.95
CA CYS A 369 -4.33 -1.16 7.83
C CYS A 369 -4.27 -0.48 9.20
N ILE A 370 -4.16 0.85 9.23
CA ILE A 370 -4.09 1.61 10.48
C ILE A 370 -5.39 1.46 11.27
N LYS A 371 -6.55 1.51 10.61
CA LYS A 371 -7.84 1.23 11.23
C LYS A 371 -7.84 -0.14 11.91
N HIS A 372 -7.44 -1.16 11.16
CA HIS A 372 -7.37 -2.53 11.66
C HIS A 372 -6.51 -2.63 12.93
N ILE A 373 -5.34 -2.01 12.94
CA ILE A 373 -4.41 -1.99 14.09
C ILE A 373 -5.00 -1.23 15.27
N LEU A 374 -5.56 -0.05 15.04
CA LEU A 374 -6.08 0.79 16.11
C LEU A 374 -7.36 0.26 16.76
N GLN A 375 -8.16 -0.53 16.03
CA GLN A 375 -9.42 -1.10 16.52
C GLN A 375 -9.28 -2.44 17.24
N ARG A 376 -8.16 -3.14 17.08
CA ARG A 376 -7.98 -4.48 17.65
C ARG A 376 -7.73 -4.46 19.15
N LYS A 377 -8.46 -5.33 19.86
CA LYS A 377 -8.28 -5.58 21.28
C LYS A 377 -7.18 -6.60 21.59
N LYS A 378 -6.84 -7.53 20.71
CA LYS A 378 -5.75 -8.52 20.89
C LYS A 378 -5.33 -9.17 19.56
N SER A 379 -4.04 -9.51 19.44
CA SER A 379 -3.36 -10.37 18.45
C SER A 379 -3.62 -10.12 16.95
N THR A 380 -2.81 -9.28 16.36
CA THR A 380 -2.56 -9.26 14.92
C THR A 380 -1.20 -9.90 14.68
N TYR A 381 -1.05 -10.62 13.60
CA TYR A 381 0.20 -11.26 13.22
C TYR A 381 0.85 -10.50 12.07
N TYR A 382 2.17 -10.47 12.03
CA TYR A 382 2.94 -10.02 10.89
C TYR A 382 3.92 -11.12 10.50
N PHE A 383 4.43 -11.02 9.29
CA PHE A 383 5.48 -11.91 8.82
C PHE A 383 6.82 -11.28 9.23
N GLU A 384 7.59 -12.00 10.03
CA GLU A 384 8.99 -11.71 10.30
C GLU A 384 9.85 -12.78 9.65
N ASN A 385 11.05 -12.37 9.22
CA ASN A 385 12.07 -13.26 8.67
C ASN A 385 12.58 -14.22 9.73
#